data_53e6cb852bda2bda3f37445e620f58fa
#
_entry.id   53e6cb852bda2bda3f37445e620f58fa
#
_cell.length_a   1.000
_cell.length_b   1.000
_cell.length_c   1.000
_cell.angle_alpha   90.00
_cell.angle_beta   90.00
_cell.angle_gamma   90.00
#
_symmetry.space_group_name_H-M   'P 1'
#
loop_
_entity.id
_entity.type
_entity.pdbx_description
1 polymer ?
#
loop_
_entity_poly.entity_id
_entity_poly.type
_entity_poly.pdbx_seq_one_letter_code
_entity_poly.pdbx_strand_id
1 'polypeptide(L)'
;MLLLALSIAPGLAICFYIFHKDIYNREPKITLLISFILGMLAIIPAFLIESLLIPFFGNSVLATAVVAYGVVGLIEEFFKFLVVRYYCYSRKSFDEPLDGIIYTVVVSMGFATIENTGYVMQYGYSVAIARMFLAIPAHATFGVMLGYFIGKAKFEPSKGNQYFLQGLFWAVLFHGTYDFFLFLQGNPIVKPFISDMLLFTGAIASLIIAIRMSKKQISLHQELSQKLFKPGMMTHKIHQASVEDINTIRELTYKVWPQTYAAIIDKKQIDYMLDMMYSEAALEEQMLQHQHTFIIIYDGILPVAFASYGPLGNSNWKLHKIYILPDQHGKGIGRFMIDHIMEDIRIKGGQSLILNVNRQNQARYFYEKLGFNIIGEEDIDIGSGYFMNDYVMEKKLQE
;
A
#
# COMPACT_ATOMS: atom_id res chain seq x y z
N MET A 1 -27.51 16.45 -25.10
CA MET A 1 -27.73 15.72 -23.84
C MET A 1 -26.74 14.58 -23.63
N LEU A 2 -26.58 13.64 -24.59
CA LEU A 2 -25.66 12.50 -24.43
C LEU A 2 -24.18 12.93 -24.27
N LEU A 3 -23.67 13.88 -25.04
CA LEU A 3 -22.32 14.42 -24.90
C LEU A 3 -22.07 15.00 -23.50
N LEU A 4 -23.02 15.75 -22.99
CA LEU A 4 -22.93 16.32 -21.65
C LEU A 4 -22.92 15.22 -20.57
N ALA A 5 -23.74 14.19 -20.73
CA ALA A 5 -23.74 13.04 -19.82
C ALA A 5 -22.38 12.32 -19.83
N LEU A 6 -21.79 12.09 -21.01
CA LEU A 6 -20.46 11.46 -21.16
C LEU A 6 -19.33 12.32 -20.58
N SER A 7 -19.49 13.65 -20.56
CA SER A 7 -18.47 14.53 -19.97
C SER A 7 -18.52 14.57 -18.43
N ILE A 8 -19.70 14.41 -17.82
CA ILE A 8 -19.90 14.58 -16.38
C ILE A 8 -19.90 13.24 -15.63
N ALA A 9 -20.57 12.21 -16.18
CA ALA A 9 -20.82 10.95 -15.47
C ALA A 9 -19.54 10.24 -14.98
N PRO A 10 -18.43 10.21 -15.73
CA PRO A 10 -17.20 9.53 -15.27
C PRO A 10 -16.61 10.16 -14.01
N GLY A 11 -16.60 11.49 -13.92
CA GLY A 11 -16.12 12.22 -12.73
C GLY A 11 -16.99 11.92 -11.50
N LEU A 12 -18.33 11.93 -11.68
CA LEU A 12 -19.25 11.58 -10.60
C LEU A 12 -19.11 10.11 -10.17
N ALA A 13 -18.87 9.19 -11.10
CA ALA A 13 -18.65 7.78 -10.79
C ALA A 13 -17.38 7.58 -9.91
N ILE A 14 -16.32 8.33 -10.19
CA ILE A 14 -15.10 8.29 -9.37
C ILE A 14 -15.35 8.93 -7.99
N CYS A 15 -16.08 10.05 -7.92
CA CYS A 15 -16.48 10.63 -6.62
C CYS A 15 -17.28 9.62 -5.78
N PHE A 16 -18.23 8.91 -6.40
CA PHE A 16 -18.99 7.87 -5.74
C PHE A 16 -18.11 6.70 -5.29
N TYR A 17 -17.19 6.26 -6.13
CA TYR A 17 -16.23 5.21 -5.78
C TYR A 17 -15.37 5.59 -4.58
N ILE A 18 -14.77 6.79 -4.56
CA ILE A 18 -13.90 7.20 -3.45
C ILE A 18 -14.70 7.42 -2.16
N PHE A 19 -15.93 7.95 -2.24
CA PHE A 19 -16.82 8.07 -1.11
C PHE A 19 -17.16 6.72 -0.46
N HIS A 20 -17.26 5.63 -1.25
CA HIS A 20 -17.47 4.28 -0.72
C HIS A 20 -16.19 3.65 -0.12
N LYS A 21 -15.03 4.23 -0.37
CA LYS A 21 -13.78 3.85 0.31
C LYS A 21 -13.66 4.43 1.71
N ASP A 22 -14.45 5.47 2.00
CA ASP A 22 -14.61 6.08 3.31
C ASP A 22 -15.62 5.25 4.14
N ILE A 23 -15.10 4.34 4.95
CA ILE A 23 -15.91 3.36 5.68
C ILE A 23 -15.94 3.60 7.19
N TYR A 24 -15.02 4.42 7.73
CA TYR A 24 -14.88 4.61 9.18
C TYR A 24 -15.58 5.85 9.69
N ASN A 25 -15.33 7.01 9.09
CA ASN A 25 -15.99 8.27 9.45
C ASN A 25 -16.32 9.09 8.20
N ARG A 26 -17.43 8.76 7.56
CA ARG A 26 -17.81 9.32 6.26
C ARG A 26 -17.92 10.83 6.25
N GLU A 27 -17.30 11.42 5.24
CA GLU A 27 -17.32 12.85 5.00
C GLU A 27 -18.73 13.41 4.73
N PRO A 28 -19.04 14.62 5.27
CA PRO A 28 -20.34 15.25 5.04
C PRO A 28 -20.57 15.54 3.55
N LYS A 29 -21.67 15.06 3.00
CA LYS A 29 -22.03 15.20 1.58
C LYS A 29 -22.01 16.64 1.09
N ILE A 30 -22.43 17.59 1.95
CA ILE A 30 -22.42 19.02 1.59
C ILE A 30 -20.98 19.56 1.45
N THR A 31 -20.06 19.11 2.28
CA THR A 31 -18.65 19.50 2.18
C THR A 31 -18.04 18.95 0.89
N LEU A 32 -18.35 17.71 0.53
CA LEU A 32 -17.92 17.09 -0.73
C LEU A 32 -18.49 17.83 -1.94
N LEU A 33 -19.77 18.18 -1.91
CA LEU A 33 -20.41 18.96 -2.98
C LEU A 33 -19.75 20.32 -3.18
N ILE A 34 -19.50 21.06 -2.10
CA ILE A 34 -18.80 22.35 -2.17
C ILE A 34 -17.36 22.17 -2.68
N SER A 35 -16.65 21.12 -2.23
CA SER A 35 -15.31 20.80 -2.72
C SER A 35 -15.29 20.53 -4.22
N PHE A 36 -16.28 19.80 -4.74
CA PHE A 36 -16.46 19.55 -6.16
C PHE A 36 -16.69 20.86 -6.94
N ILE A 37 -17.60 21.72 -6.46
CA ILE A 37 -17.89 23.03 -7.08
C ILE A 37 -16.62 23.93 -7.07
N LEU A 38 -15.90 23.99 -5.95
CA LEU A 38 -14.65 24.74 -5.88
C LEU A 38 -13.59 24.19 -6.84
N GLY A 39 -13.55 22.87 -7.03
CA GLY A 39 -12.73 22.23 -8.06
C GLY A 39 -13.12 22.67 -9.47
N MET A 40 -14.41 22.77 -9.78
CA MET A 40 -14.90 23.32 -11.04
C MET A 40 -14.46 24.77 -11.25
N LEU A 41 -14.48 25.59 -10.21
CA LEU A 41 -14.08 26.99 -10.29
C LEU A 41 -12.55 27.17 -10.39
N ALA A 42 -11.78 26.23 -9.88
CA ALA A 42 -10.31 26.27 -9.92
C ALA A 42 -9.73 26.20 -11.35
N ILE A 43 -10.51 25.71 -12.33
CA ILE A 43 -10.09 25.71 -13.73
C ILE A 43 -9.98 27.11 -14.32
N ILE A 44 -10.76 28.08 -13.82
CA ILE A 44 -10.79 29.45 -14.40
C ILE A 44 -9.42 30.13 -14.31
N PRO A 45 -8.80 30.28 -13.12
CA PRO A 45 -7.48 30.88 -13.04
C PRO A 45 -6.40 30.00 -13.70
N ALA A 46 -6.52 28.67 -13.67
CA ALA A 46 -5.59 27.78 -14.35
C ALA A 46 -5.60 28.03 -15.87
N PHE A 47 -6.75 27.96 -16.50
CA PHE A 47 -6.91 28.22 -17.93
C PHE A 47 -6.43 29.59 -18.36
N LEU A 48 -6.71 30.65 -17.55
CA LEU A 48 -6.25 32.01 -17.86
C LEU A 48 -4.72 32.10 -17.88
N ILE A 49 -4.04 31.50 -16.91
CA ILE A 49 -2.58 31.52 -16.85
C ILE A 49 -1.97 30.68 -17.96
N GLU A 50 -2.50 29.49 -18.21
CA GLU A 50 -2.05 28.61 -19.29
C GLU A 50 -2.19 29.27 -20.65
N SER A 51 -3.34 29.89 -20.93
CA SER A 51 -3.57 30.59 -22.22
C SER A 51 -2.65 31.79 -22.43
N LEU A 52 -2.17 32.40 -21.35
CA LEU A 52 -1.17 33.49 -21.42
C LEU A 52 0.25 32.94 -21.63
N LEU A 53 0.60 31.79 -21.01
CA LEU A 53 1.98 31.31 -21.01
C LEU A 53 2.30 30.40 -22.21
N ILE A 54 1.40 29.50 -22.61
CA ILE A 54 1.64 28.50 -23.65
C ILE A 54 2.15 29.12 -24.96
N PRO A 55 1.63 30.29 -25.44
CA PRO A 55 2.09 30.88 -26.70
C PRO A 55 3.57 31.29 -26.73
N PHE A 56 4.22 31.44 -25.58
CA PHE A 56 5.66 31.76 -25.54
C PHE A 56 6.57 30.56 -25.78
N PHE A 57 6.03 29.35 -25.79
CA PHE A 57 6.80 28.13 -25.97
C PHE A 57 6.68 27.61 -27.41
N GLY A 58 7.80 27.23 -28.00
CA GLY A 58 7.86 26.64 -29.32
C GLY A 58 7.64 25.12 -29.29
N ASN A 59 7.88 24.47 -30.44
CA ASN A 59 7.62 23.03 -30.63
C ASN A 59 8.83 22.12 -30.32
N SER A 60 9.88 22.62 -29.64
CA SER A 60 11.00 21.74 -29.24
C SER A 60 10.55 20.76 -28.15
N VAL A 61 11.20 19.60 -28.07
CA VAL A 61 10.92 18.58 -27.03
C VAL A 61 11.06 19.19 -25.63
N LEU A 62 12.07 20.06 -25.40
CA LEU A 62 12.26 20.73 -24.15
C LEU A 62 11.11 21.73 -23.86
N ALA A 63 10.67 22.50 -24.85
CA ALA A 63 9.53 23.39 -24.69
C ALA A 63 8.25 22.60 -24.38
N THR A 64 8.01 21.49 -25.04
CA THR A 64 6.89 20.59 -24.73
C THR A 64 6.97 20.07 -23.29
N ALA A 65 8.17 19.70 -22.81
CA ALA A 65 8.35 19.29 -21.43
C ALA A 65 8.05 20.43 -20.44
N VAL A 66 8.55 21.63 -20.70
CA VAL A 66 8.24 22.79 -19.85
C VAL A 66 6.75 23.08 -19.83
N VAL A 67 6.06 23.00 -20.96
CA VAL A 67 4.60 23.19 -21.04
C VAL A 67 3.88 22.09 -20.23
N ALA A 68 4.22 20.83 -20.43
CA ALA A 68 3.52 19.72 -19.78
C ALA A 68 3.72 19.72 -18.25
N TYR A 69 4.94 19.88 -17.76
CA TYR A 69 5.24 19.83 -16.32
C TYR A 69 5.11 21.17 -15.62
N GLY A 70 5.65 22.24 -16.23
CA GLY A 70 5.80 23.55 -15.59
C GLY A 70 4.61 24.49 -15.80
N VAL A 71 3.90 24.35 -16.92
CA VAL A 71 2.73 25.20 -17.19
C VAL A 71 1.46 24.41 -16.85
N VAL A 72 1.11 23.37 -17.59
CA VAL A 72 -0.16 22.66 -17.40
C VAL A 72 -0.16 21.90 -16.07
N GLY A 73 0.73 20.93 -15.90
CA GLY A 73 0.74 20.07 -14.72
C GLY A 73 0.90 20.86 -13.40
N LEU A 74 1.83 21.81 -13.34
CA LEU A 74 2.05 22.58 -12.12
C LEU A 74 0.88 23.52 -11.81
N ILE A 75 0.37 24.26 -12.79
CA ILE A 75 -0.69 25.26 -12.57
C ILE A 75 -1.98 24.57 -12.15
N GLU A 76 -2.39 23.52 -12.85
CA GLU A 76 -3.61 22.78 -12.51
C GLU A 76 -3.53 22.13 -11.12
N GLU A 77 -2.44 21.39 -10.84
CA GLU A 77 -2.33 20.72 -9.53
C GLU A 77 -2.16 21.74 -8.39
N PHE A 78 -1.53 22.89 -8.65
CA PHE A 78 -1.42 23.97 -7.68
C PHE A 78 -2.79 24.58 -7.33
N PHE A 79 -3.66 24.88 -8.31
CA PHE A 79 -4.99 25.41 -8.01
C PHE A 79 -5.89 24.39 -7.31
N LYS A 80 -5.82 23.13 -7.69
CA LYS A 80 -6.47 22.02 -6.94
C LYS A 80 -5.95 21.94 -5.50
N PHE A 81 -4.63 22.03 -5.31
CA PHE A 81 -4.01 22.10 -3.98
C PHE A 81 -4.52 23.28 -3.14
N LEU A 82 -4.63 24.47 -3.71
CA LEU A 82 -5.12 25.66 -2.99
C LEU A 82 -6.55 25.44 -2.46
N VAL A 83 -7.45 24.87 -3.27
CA VAL A 83 -8.81 24.54 -2.83
C VAL A 83 -8.77 23.60 -1.63
N VAL A 84 -8.02 22.51 -1.73
CA VAL A 84 -7.93 21.52 -0.63
C VAL A 84 -7.28 22.14 0.61
N ARG A 85 -6.18 22.88 0.45
CA ARG A 85 -5.43 23.49 1.55
C ARG A 85 -6.23 24.52 2.33
N TYR A 86 -6.98 25.37 1.64
CA TYR A 86 -7.68 26.49 2.30
C TYR A 86 -9.13 26.18 2.66
N TYR A 87 -9.80 25.30 1.92
CA TYR A 87 -11.19 24.95 2.20
C TYR A 87 -11.30 23.63 2.98
N CYS A 88 -10.75 22.52 2.47
CA CYS A 88 -10.98 21.19 3.03
C CYS A 88 -10.13 20.94 4.30
N TYR A 89 -8.85 21.27 4.26
CA TYR A 89 -7.88 20.98 5.33
C TYR A 89 -8.25 21.58 6.70
N SER A 90 -8.97 22.70 6.72
CA SER A 90 -9.41 23.39 7.93
C SER A 90 -10.72 22.83 8.51
N ARG A 91 -11.39 21.92 7.82
CA ARG A 91 -12.66 21.36 8.28
C ARG A 91 -12.45 20.43 9.47
N LYS A 92 -13.45 20.42 10.39
CA LYS A 92 -13.46 19.50 11.53
C LYS A 92 -13.65 18.06 11.10
N SER A 93 -14.36 17.85 9.99
CA SER A 93 -14.58 16.55 9.37
C SER A 93 -13.30 15.98 8.72
N PHE A 94 -12.25 16.80 8.53
CA PHE A 94 -10.95 16.27 8.10
C PHE A 94 -10.25 15.70 9.33
N ASP A 95 -10.63 14.51 9.78
CA ASP A 95 -10.21 13.90 11.03
C ASP A 95 -9.58 12.51 10.88
N GLU A 96 -9.41 12.03 9.63
CA GLU A 96 -8.62 10.84 9.32
C GLU A 96 -7.67 11.04 8.11
N PRO A 97 -6.58 10.24 8.00
CA PRO A 97 -5.64 10.36 6.89
C PRO A 97 -6.27 10.19 5.51
N LEU A 98 -7.30 9.34 5.38
CA LEU A 98 -7.98 9.07 4.13
C LEU A 98 -8.70 10.30 3.56
N ASP A 99 -9.13 11.23 4.42
CA ASP A 99 -9.85 12.45 4.01
C ASP A 99 -9.02 13.32 3.07
N GLY A 100 -7.69 13.33 3.25
CA GLY A 100 -6.79 13.98 2.32
C GLY A 100 -6.97 13.49 0.89
N ILE A 101 -7.12 12.18 0.71
CA ILE A 101 -7.36 11.57 -0.60
C ILE A 101 -8.79 11.87 -1.06
N ILE A 102 -9.79 11.71 -0.20
CA ILE A 102 -11.20 11.90 -0.55
C ILE A 102 -11.44 13.32 -1.07
N TYR A 103 -11.06 14.33 -0.29
CA TYR A 103 -11.25 15.72 -0.68
C TYR A 103 -10.48 16.09 -1.94
N THR A 104 -9.24 15.64 -2.07
CA THR A 104 -8.41 16.00 -3.23
C THR A 104 -8.93 15.34 -4.51
N VAL A 105 -9.38 14.09 -4.45
CA VAL A 105 -10.01 13.42 -5.59
C VAL A 105 -11.30 14.12 -5.99
N VAL A 106 -12.14 14.51 -5.02
CA VAL A 106 -13.41 15.22 -5.31
C VAL A 106 -13.14 16.57 -5.97
N VAL A 107 -12.16 17.35 -5.48
CA VAL A 107 -11.73 18.62 -6.11
C VAL A 107 -11.19 18.37 -7.52
N SER A 108 -10.34 17.34 -7.70
CA SER A 108 -9.80 16.97 -9.02
C SER A 108 -10.90 16.56 -10.00
N MET A 109 -11.93 15.85 -9.52
CA MET A 109 -13.07 15.46 -10.37
C MET A 109 -13.95 16.66 -10.75
N GLY A 110 -14.10 17.64 -9.86
CA GLY A 110 -14.76 18.91 -10.19
C GLY A 110 -14.04 19.64 -11.32
N PHE A 111 -12.71 19.81 -11.17
CA PHE A 111 -11.84 20.41 -12.18
C PHE A 111 -11.93 19.66 -13.53
N ALA A 112 -11.66 18.36 -13.51
CA ALA A 112 -11.66 17.51 -14.69
C ALA A 112 -13.02 17.45 -15.40
N THR A 113 -14.13 17.61 -14.68
CA THR A 113 -15.48 17.64 -15.27
C THR A 113 -15.68 18.85 -16.17
N ILE A 114 -15.26 20.04 -15.76
CA ILE A 114 -15.35 21.26 -16.60
C ILE A 114 -14.39 21.17 -17.77
N GLU A 115 -13.14 20.79 -17.51
CA GLU A 115 -12.14 20.59 -18.56
C GLU A 115 -12.64 19.60 -19.62
N ASN A 116 -13.12 18.42 -19.18
CA ASN A 116 -13.65 17.40 -20.06
C ASN A 116 -14.86 17.91 -20.86
N THR A 117 -15.74 18.69 -20.24
CA THR A 117 -16.89 19.30 -20.92
C THR A 117 -16.42 20.20 -22.04
N GLY A 118 -15.40 21.04 -21.82
CA GLY A 118 -14.80 21.90 -22.87
C GLY A 118 -14.30 21.08 -24.05
N TYR A 119 -13.47 20.06 -23.80
CA TYR A 119 -12.95 19.19 -24.86
C TYR A 119 -14.05 18.43 -25.61
N VAL A 120 -15.03 17.89 -24.91
CA VAL A 120 -16.11 17.12 -25.52
C VAL A 120 -17.03 17.98 -26.39
N MET A 121 -17.28 19.21 -25.98
CA MET A 121 -18.11 20.15 -26.76
C MET A 121 -17.35 20.61 -28.01
N GLN A 122 -16.02 20.70 -27.98
CA GLN A 122 -15.20 21.10 -29.10
C GLN A 122 -14.93 19.98 -30.11
N TYR A 123 -14.67 18.74 -29.62
CA TYR A 123 -14.15 17.64 -30.43
C TYR A 123 -15.12 16.44 -30.57
N GLY A 124 -16.22 16.42 -29.84
CA GLY A 124 -17.31 15.44 -30.01
C GLY A 124 -17.09 14.07 -29.35
N TYR A 125 -17.82 13.06 -29.87
CA TYR A 125 -17.96 11.75 -29.22
C TYR A 125 -16.68 10.94 -29.08
N SER A 126 -15.79 10.95 -30.07
CA SER A 126 -14.53 10.18 -30.01
C SER A 126 -13.65 10.63 -28.86
N VAL A 127 -13.57 11.96 -28.65
CA VAL A 127 -12.82 12.54 -27.55
C VAL A 127 -13.52 12.28 -26.22
N ALA A 128 -14.86 12.33 -26.16
CA ALA A 128 -15.62 12.00 -24.98
C ALA A 128 -15.30 10.58 -24.46
N ILE A 129 -15.30 9.59 -25.36
CA ILE A 129 -15.00 8.19 -25.00
C ILE A 129 -13.54 8.05 -24.56
N ALA A 130 -12.59 8.61 -25.29
CA ALA A 130 -11.18 8.54 -24.93
C ALA A 130 -10.92 9.16 -23.54
N ARG A 131 -11.42 10.37 -23.31
CA ARG A 131 -11.20 11.08 -22.03
C ARG A 131 -11.90 10.43 -20.86
N MET A 132 -13.05 9.78 -21.05
CA MET A 132 -13.77 9.02 -20.02
C MET A 132 -12.89 7.91 -19.42
N PHE A 133 -12.10 7.21 -20.26
CA PHE A 133 -11.26 6.09 -19.81
C PHE A 133 -9.81 6.49 -19.50
N LEU A 134 -9.36 7.65 -19.95
CA LEU A 134 -7.96 8.07 -19.83
C LEU A 134 -7.82 9.32 -18.98
N ALA A 135 -8.29 10.48 -19.43
CA ALA A 135 -8.05 11.75 -18.76
C ALA A 135 -8.74 11.84 -17.37
N ILE A 136 -10.01 11.42 -17.29
CA ILE A 136 -10.73 11.46 -16.02
C ILE A 136 -10.10 10.55 -14.95
N PRO A 137 -9.77 9.27 -15.24
CA PRO A 137 -9.00 8.45 -14.31
C PRO A 137 -7.59 8.99 -14.00
N ALA A 138 -6.93 9.66 -14.97
CA ALA A 138 -5.63 10.28 -14.75
C ALA A 138 -5.72 11.38 -13.68
N HIS A 139 -6.63 12.33 -13.82
CA HIS A 139 -6.86 13.37 -12.80
C HIS A 139 -7.22 12.79 -11.43
N ALA A 140 -7.98 11.69 -11.38
CA ALA A 140 -8.25 11.01 -10.12
C ALA A 140 -6.97 10.48 -9.46
N THR A 141 -6.06 9.89 -10.25
CA THR A 141 -4.79 9.37 -9.70
C THR A 141 -3.87 10.49 -9.23
N PHE A 142 -3.80 11.62 -9.95
CA PHE A 142 -3.03 12.80 -9.52
C PHE A 142 -3.60 13.37 -8.22
N GLY A 143 -4.94 13.40 -8.10
CA GLY A 143 -5.63 13.76 -6.86
C GLY A 143 -5.29 12.82 -5.70
N VAL A 144 -5.20 11.51 -5.93
CA VAL A 144 -4.77 10.55 -4.90
C VAL A 144 -3.33 10.83 -4.47
N MET A 145 -2.39 11.07 -5.43
CA MET A 145 -0.99 11.38 -5.12
C MET A 145 -0.88 12.60 -4.21
N LEU A 146 -1.53 13.70 -4.59
CA LEU A 146 -1.55 14.92 -3.80
C LEU A 146 -2.22 14.70 -2.43
N GLY A 147 -3.39 14.07 -2.41
CA GLY A 147 -4.21 13.85 -1.22
C GLY A 147 -3.56 12.94 -0.18
N TYR A 148 -2.81 11.94 -0.61
CA TYR A 148 -2.04 11.08 0.28
C TYR A 148 -1.07 11.89 1.16
N PHE A 149 -0.33 12.82 0.58
CA PHE A 149 0.59 13.66 1.33
C PHE A 149 -0.13 14.75 2.13
N ILE A 150 -1.26 15.28 1.64
CA ILE A 150 -2.08 16.22 2.42
C ILE A 150 -2.64 15.55 3.68
N GLY A 151 -3.11 14.31 3.57
CA GLY A 151 -3.52 13.52 4.73
C GLY A 151 -2.38 13.35 5.73
N LYS A 152 -1.18 12.97 5.29
CA LYS A 152 0.01 12.91 6.16
C LYS A 152 0.33 14.24 6.82
N ALA A 153 0.26 15.34 6.10
CA ALA A 153 0.52 16.68 6.62
C ALA A 153 -0.42 17.05 7.78
N LYS A 154 -1.67 16.59 7.77
CA LYS A 154 -2.65 16.84 8.83
C LYS A 154 -2.28 16.14 10.13
N PHE A 155 -1.78 14.91 10.05
CA PHE A 155 -1.50 14.07 11.21
C PHE A 155 -0.03 14.10 11.65
N GLU A 156 0.87 14.67 10.83
CA GLU A 156 2.26 14.95 11.18
C GLU A 156 2.59 16.44 10.93
N PRO A 157 2.04 17.39 11.71
CA PRO A 157 2.17 18.82 11.41
C PRO A 157 3.61 19.34 11.39
N SER A 158 4.52 18.71 12.13
CA SER A 158 5.96 19.07 12.14
C SER A 158 6.62 18.93 10.76
N LYS A 159 6.09 18.05 9.90
CA LYS A 159 6.54 17.83 8.52
C LYS A 159 5.56 18.36 7.48
N GLY A 160 4.55 19.11 7.89
CA GLY A 160 3.42 19.51 7.03
C GLY A 160 3.85 20.16 5.72
N ASN A 161 4.75 21.14 5.75
CA ASN A 161 5.24 21.81 4.54
C ASN A 161 6.01 20.86 3.62
N GLN A 162 6.79 19.94 4.17
CA GLN A 162 7.50 18.93 3.39
C GLN A 162 6.52 18.01 2.65
N TYR A 163 5.47 17.57 3.33
CA TYR A 163 4.44 16.74 2.71
C TYR A 163 3.64 17.49 1.64
N PHE A 164 3.30 18.77 1.83
CA PHE A 164 2.65 19.56 0.79
C PHE A 164 3.50 19.64 -0.49
N LEU A 165 4.80 19.89 -0.35
CA LEU A 165 5.73 19.91 -1.49
C LEU A 165 5.86 18.55 -2.14
N GLN A 166 5.96 17.47 -1.37
CA GLN A 166 6.01 16.11 -1.90
C GLN A 166 4.73 15.74 -2.67
N GLY A 167 3.58 16.08 -2.12
CA GLY A 167 2.30 15.83 -2.76
C GLY A 167 2.17 16.55 -4.09
N LEU A 168 2.50 17.84 -4.12
CA LEU A 168 2.50 18.65 -5.34
C LEU A 168 3.51 18.11 -6.37
N PHE A 169 4.72 17.77 -5.93
CA PHE A 169 5.75 17.20 -6.81
C PHE A 169 5.28 15.91 -7.49
N TRP A 170 4.73 14.96 -6.74
CA TRP A 170 4.28 13.69 -7.32
C TRP A 170 3.07 13.87 -8.23
N ALA A 171 2.11 14.73 -7.87
CA ALA A 171 0.96 15.02 -8.72
C ALA A 171 1.41 15.66 -10.04
N VAL A 172 2.26 16.67 -9.98
CA VAL A 172 2.84 17.35 -11.17
C VAL A 172 3.68 16.39 -12.02
N LEU A 173 4.47 15.53 -11.40
CA LEU A 173 5.30 14.57 -12.11
C LEU A 173 4.44 13.61 -12.95
N PHE A 174 3.41 13.00 -12.36
CA PHE A 174 2.55 12.07 -13.07
C PHE A 174 1.65 12.78 -14.09
N HIS A 175 1.10 13.93 -13.75
CA HIS A 175 0.31 14.75 -14.67
C HIS A 175 1.16 15.16 -15.88
N GLY A 176 2.28 15.84 -15.62
CA GLY A 176 3.17 16.29 -16.67
C GLY A 176 3.74 15.14 -17.52
N THR A 177 4.01 13.95 -16.92
CA THR A 177 4.45 12.78 -17.71
C THR A 177 3.36 12.30 -18.66
N TYR A 178 2.13 12.21 -18.18
CA TYR A 178 0.99 11.82 -18.99
C TYR A 178 0.78 12.80 -20.16
N ASP A 179 0.74 14.09 -19.88
CA ASP A 179 0.56 15.14 -20.87
C ASP A 179 1.75 15.29 -21.82
N PHE A 180 2.97 15.14 -21.32
CA PHE A 180 4.17 15.20 -22.15
C PHE A 180 4.12 14.21 -23.30
N PHE A 181 3.77 12.98 -23.02
CA PHE A 181 3.61 11.96 -24.08
C PHE A 181 2.46 12.29 -25.04
N LEU A 182 1.37 12.86 -24.56
CA LEU A 182 0.25 13.26 -25.42
C LEU A 182 0.61 14.49 -26.28
N PHE A 183 1.27 15.50 -25.71
CA PHE A 183 1.65 16.73 -26.40
C PHE A 183 2.75 16.51 -27.45
N LEU A 184 3.56 15.46 -27.32
CA LEU A 184 4.54 15.07 -28.32
C LEU A 184 3.91 14.42 -29.56
N GLN A 185 2.66 13.94 -29.50
CA GLN A 185 1.99 13.39 -30.65
C GLN A 185 1.82 14.44 -31.73
N GLY A 186 2.11 14.07 -32.96
CA GLY A 186 2.08 15.01 -34.10
C GLY A 186 3.23 16.03 -34.13
N ASN A 187 4.13 16.05 -33.14
CA ASN A 187 5.26 16.99 -33.12
C ASN A 187 6.21 16.72 -34.29
N PRO A 188 6.47 17.73 -35.16
CA PRO A 188 7.24 17.52 -36.40
C PRO A 188 8.71 17.13 -36.16
N ILE A 189 9.28 17.47 -34.99
CA ILE A 189 10.66 17.11 -34.62
C ILE A 189 10.75 15.67 -34.17
N VAL A 190 9.71 15.14 -33.48
CA VAL A 190 9.70 13.81 -32.87
C VAL A 190 9.17 12.75 -33.83
N LYS A 191 8.18 13.10 -34.63
CA LYS A 191 7.48 12.19 -35.54
C LYS A 191 8.39 11.37 -36.48
N PRO A 192 9.54 11.88 -37.01
CA PRO A 192 10.46 11.07 -37.79
C PRO A 192 11.14 9.93 -37.02
N PHE A 193 11.21 10.00 -35.68
CA PHE A 193 11.96 9.07 -34.84
C PHE A 193 11.04 8.18 -33.98
N ILE A 194 9.89 8.70 -33.56
CA ILE A 194 8.97 8.04 -32.62
C ILE A 194 7.55 8.17 -33.17
N SER A 195 6.86 7.03 -33.30
CA SER A 195 5.47 7.02 -33.73
C SER A 195 4.51 7.56 -32.67
N ASP A 196 3.42 8.19 -33.09
CA ASP A 196 2.36 8.67 -32.18
C ASP A 196 1.79 7.51 -31.35
N MET A 197 1.74 6.29 -31.89
CA MET A 197 1.29 5.11 -31.17
C MET A 197 2.25 4.74 -30.00
N LEU A 198 3.56 4.87 -30.17
CA LEU A 198 4.54 4.61 -29.11
C LEU A 198 4.44 5.68 -28.01
N LEU A 199 4.26 6.95 -28.39
CA LEU A 199 4.01 8.03 -27.43
C LEU A 199 2.71 7.79 -26.64
N PHE A 200 1.64 7.39 -27.32
CA PHE A 200 0.38 7.03 -26.67
C PHE A 200 0.56 5.86 -25.68
N THR A 201 1.34 4.84 -26.06
CA THR A 201 1.68 3.73 -25.16
C THR A 201 2.43 4.23 -23.92
N GLY A 202 3.31 5.23 -24.07
CA GLY A 202 3.98 5.88 -22.92
C GLY A 202 3.00 6.56 -21.96
N ALA A 203 2.01 7.29 -22.50
CA ALA A 203 0.95 7.91 -21.69
C ALA A 203 0.14 6.83 -20.93
N ILE A 204 -0.24 5.75 -21.60
CA ILE A 204 -0.96 4.63 -20.97
C ILE A 204 -0.11 3.95 -19.89
N ALA A 205 1.17 3.72 -20.15
CA ALA A 205 2.08 3.13 -19.17
C ALA A 205 2.19 3.99 -17.91
N SER A 206 2.34 5.32 -18.07
CA SER A 206 2.38 6.27 -16.94
C SER A 206 1.08 6.22 -16.12
N LEU A 207 -0.07 6.16 -16.78
CA LEU A 207 -1.39 6.05 -16.14
C LEU A 207 -1.53 4.72 -15.37
N ILE A 208 -1.09 3.59 -15.92
CA ILE A 208 -1.12 2.29 -15.24
C ILE A 208 -0.28 2.32 -13.97
N ILE A 209 0.91 2.92 -14.03
CA ILE A 209 1.78 3.09 -12.85
C ILE A 209 1.08 3.97 -11.81
N ALA A 210 0.51 5.10 -12.22
CA ALA A 210 -0.23 6.00 -11.33
C ALA A 210 -1.42 5.30 -10.65
N ILE A 211 -2.20 4.50 -11.39
CA ILE A 211 -3.31 3.70 -10.83
C ILE A 211 -2.82 2.69 -9.79
N ARG A 212 -1.72 1.98 -10.06
CA ARG A 212 -1.14 1.01 -9.11
C ARG A 212 -0.69 1.70 -7.82
N MET A 213 0.01 2.83 -7.95
CA MET A 213 0.44 3.63 -6.80
C MET A 213 -0.75 4.18 -6.01
N SER A 214 -1.77 4.70 -6.69
CA SER A 214 -3.00 5.22 -6.06
C SER A 214 -3.73 4.14 -5.26
N LYS A 215 -3.87 2.93 -5.79
CA LYS A 215 -4.47 1.81 -5.05
C LYS A 215 -3.71 1.50 -3.76
N LYS A 216 -2.37 1.51 -3.80
CA LYS A 216 -1.53 1.30 -2.63
C LYS A 216 -1.70 2.44 -1.60
N GLN A 217 -1.71 3.70 -2.04
CA GLN A 217 -1.86 4.86 -1.17
C GLN A 217 -3.24 4.91 -0.49
N ILE A 218 -4.32 4.60 -1.22
CA ILE A 218 -5.68 4.49 -0.65
C ILE A 218 -5.69 3.39 0.42
N SER A 219 -5.13 2.21 0.15
CA SER A 219 -5.08 1.10 1.11
C SER A 219 -4.29 1.47 2.38
N LEU A 220 -3.16 2.17 2.23
CA LEU A 220 -2.36 2.63 3.37
C LEU A 220 -3.15 3.61 4.26
N HIS A 221 -3.85 4.58 3.67
CA HIS A 221 -4.63 5.53 4.44
C HIS A 221 -5.88 4.89 5.05
N GLN A 222 -6.55 3.96 4.38
CA GLN A 222 -7.64 3.18 4.97
C GLN A 222 -7.17 2.40 6.21
N GLU A 223 -5.97 1.82 6.18
CA GLU A 223 -5.39 1.13 7.32
C GLU A 223 -5.10 2.09 8.49
N LEU A 224 -4.54 3.28 8.20
CA LEU A 224 -4.30 4.29 9.23
C LEU A 224 -5.61 4.79 9.85
N SER A 225 -6.64 5.02 9.04
CA SER A 225 -7.98 5.40 9.47
C SER A 225 -8.61 4.30 10.34
N GLN A 226 -8.47 3.04 9.95
CA GLN A 226 -8.92 1.91 10.77
C GLN A 226 -8.30 1.91 12.16
N LYS A 227 -6.98 2.14 12.26
CA LYS A 227 -6.28 2.20 13.55
C LYS A 227 -6.79 3.34 14.44
N LEU A 228 -7.24 4.45 13.85
CA LEU A 228 -7.81 5.58 14.59
C LEU A 228 -9.21 5.28 15.14
N PHE A 229 -10.10 4.72 14.32
CA PHE A 229 -11.52 4.55 14.69
C PHE A 229 -11.86 3.18 15.29
N LYS A 230 -11.01 2.17 15.09
CA LYS A 230 -11.17 0.82 15.66
C LYS A 230 -9.87 0.30 16.25
N PRO A 231 -9.34 0.94 17.30
CA PRO A 231 -8.03 0.60 17.86
C PRO A 231 -7.91 -0.82 18.46
N GLY A 232 -8.99 -1.59 18.51
CA GLY A 232 -9.01 -2.99 18.96
C GLY A 232 -9.34 -4.01 17.88
N MET A 233 -9.68 -3.58 16.67
CA MET A 233 -10.03 -4.48 15.58
C MET A 233 -8.83 -4.67 14.65
N MET A 234 -7.93 -5.55 15.05
CA MET A 234 -6.81 -5.95 14.19
C MET A 234 -7.33 -6.80 13.03
N THR A 235 -7.15 -6.31 11.81
CA THR A 235 -7.35 -7.13 10.61
C THR A 235 -6.05 -7.85 10.27
N HIS A 236 -5.69 -8.82 11.07
CA HIS A 236 -4.64 -9.73 10.68
C HIS A 236 -5.11 -10.58 9.51
N LYS A 237 -4.44 -10.46 8.38
CA LYS A 237 -4.64 -11.37 7.24
C LYS A 237 -3.54 -12.42 7.27
N ILE A 238 -3.95 -13.68 7.16
CA ILE A 238 -3.02 -14.77 6.97
C ILE A 238 -2.79 -14.95 5.47
N HIS A 239 -1.53 -14.98 5.09
CA HIS A 239 -1.07 -15.31 3.75
C HIS A 239 -0.27 -16.61 3.84
N GLN A 240 -0.67 -17.63 3.08
CA GLN A 240 0.15 -18.83 2.93
C GLN A 240 1.31 -18.47 2.01
N ALA A 241 2.51 -18.56 2.55
CA ALA A 241 3.72 -18.13 1.84
C ALA A 241 4.18 -19.16 0.82
N SER A 242 4.76 -18.65 -0.25
CA SER A 242 5.45 -19.40 -1.31
C SER A 242 6.94 -19.03 -1.35
N VAL A 243 7.68 -19.63 -2.28
CA VAL A 243 9.09 -19.27 -2.52
C VAL A 243 9.29 -17.78 -2.88
N GLU A 244 8.28 -17.12 -3.45
CA GLU A 244 8.32 -15.69 -3.75
C GLU A 244 8.35 -14.81 -2.49
N ASP A 245 7.91 -15.34 -1.36
CA ASP A 245 7.84 -14.65 -0.08
C ASP A 245 9.10 -14.81 0.80
N ILE A 246 10.10 -15.58 0.34
CA ILE A 246 11.33 -15.88 1.12
C ILE A 246 12.00 -14.60 1.61
N ASN A 247 12.10 -13.57 0.78
CA ASN A 247 12.71 -12.31 1.17
C ASN A 247 11.95 -11.64 2.31
N THR A 248 10.62 -11.68 2.31
CA THR A 248 9.79 -11.15 3.39
C THR A 248 10.03 -11.90 4.70
N ILE A 249 10.11 -13.23 4.66
CA ILE A 249 10.39 -14.07 5.82
C ILE A 249 11.77 -13.75 6.40
N ARG A 250 12.78 -13.61 5.53
CA ARG A 250 14.14 -13.24 5.94
C ARG A 250 14.18 -11.86 6.60
N GLU A 251 13.56 -10.86 6.00
CA GLU A 251 13.49 -9.51 6.58
C GLU A 251 12.85 -9.51 7.98
N LEU A 252 11.77 -10.25 8.18
CA LEU A 252 11.15 -10.41 9.50
C LEU A 252 12.11 -11.09 10.47
N THR A 253 12.77 -12.16 10.04
CA THR A 253 13.72 -12.91 10.86
C THR A 253 14.87 -12.04 11.34
N TYR A 254 15.52 -11.32 10.42
CA TYR A 254 16.67 -10.45 10.76
C TYR A 254 16.29 -9.27 11.68
N LYS A 255 15.03 -8.86 11.70
CA LYS A 255 14.53 -7.86 12.66
C LYS A 255 14.25 -8.45 14.04
N VAL A 256 13.74 -9.69 14.10
CA VAL A 256 13.28 -10.30 15.36
C VAL A 256 14.40 -11.00 16.11
N TRP A 257 15.24 -11.76 15.42
CA TRP A 257 16.24 -12.64 16.05
C TRP A 257 17.24 -11.92 16.96
N PRO A 258 17.87 -10.81 16.56
CA PRO A 258 18.80 -10.09 17.41
C PRO A 258 18.17 -9.62 18.73
N GLN A 259 16.89 -9.21 18.67
CA GLN A 259 16.18 -8.72 19.86
C GLN A 259 15.69 -9.85 20.76
N THR A 260 15.40 -11.02 20.19
CA THR A 260 14.91 -12.19 20.94
C THR A 260 16.04 -12.94 21.61
N TYR A 261 17.15 -13.12 20.93
CA TYR A 261 18.21 -14.07 21.35
C TYR A 261 19.49 -13.43 21.88
N ALA A 262 19.68 -12.12 21.74
CA ALA A 262 20.92 -11.45 22.19
C ALA A 262 21.22 -11.60 23.70
N ALA A 263 20.20 -11.85 24.52
CA ALA A 263 20.36 -12.11 25.94
C ALA A 263 20.56 -13.60 26.29
N ILE A 264 20.43 -14.51 25.30
CA ILE A 264 20.42 -15.97 25.50
C ILE A 264 21.67 -16.61 24.91
N ILE A 265 22.06 -16.23 23.68
CA ILE A 265 23.18 -16.76 22.94
C ILE A 265 24.04 -15.65 22.37
N ASP A 266 25.32 -15.95 22.07
CA ASP A 266 26.24 -14.94 21.53
C ASP A 266 25.91 -14.58 20.07
N LYS A 267 26.48 -13.44 19.63
CA LYS A 267 26.25 -12.94 18.28
C LYS A 267 26.71 -13.92 17.18
N LYS A 268 27.83 -14.63 17.41
CA LYS A 268 28.38 -15.57 16.42
C LYS A 268 27.45 -16.76 16.22
N GLN A 269 26.86 -17.26 17.31
CA GLN A 269 25.87 -18.33 17.24
C GLN A 269 24.58 -17.83 16.56
N ILE A 270 24.13 -16.59 16.83
CA ILE A 270 22.97 -15.99 16.12
C ILE A 270 23.27 -15.96 14.61
N ASP A 271 24.41 -15.39 14.19
CA ASP A 271 24.80 -15.28 12.79
C ASP A 271 24.88 -16.65 12.10
N TYR A 272 25.47 -17.65 12.78
CA TYR A 272 25.54 -19.03 12.31
C TYR A 272 24.15 -19.66 12.11
N MET A 273 23.28 -19.53 13.08
CA MET A 273 21.91 -20.10 13.02
C MET A 273 21.05 -19.37 11.96
N LEU A 274 21.22 -18.07 11.78
CA LEU A 274 20.54 -17.32 10.73
C LEU A 274 20.96 -17.81 9.34
N ASP A 275 22.24 -18.02 9.11
CA ASP A 275 22.73 -18.54 7.83
C ASP A 275 22.23 -19.97 7.58
N MET A 276 22.34 -20.86 8.58
CA MET A 276 21.95 -22.26 8.49
C MET A 276 20.44 -22.46 8.25
N MET A 277 19.57 -21.67 8.93
CA MET A 277 18.14 -21.94 8.95
C MET A 277 17.31 -20.97 8.11
N TYR A 278 17.88 -19.81 7.71
CA TYR A 278 17.16 -18.71 7.05
C TYR A 278 17.89 -18.17 5.82
N SER A 279 18.95 -18.83 5.33
CA SER A 279 19.43 -18.57 3.97
C SER A 279 18.32 -18.87 2.96
N GLU A 280 18.38 -18.25 1.80
CA GLU A 280 17.37 -18.43 0.74
C GLU A 280 17.24 -19.91 0.37
N ALA A 281 18.36 -20.61 0.17
CA ALA A 281 18.39 -22.04 -0.13
C ALA A 281 17.77 -22.90 1.00
N ALA A 282 18.08 -22.57 2.28
CA ALA A 282 17.51 -23.32 3.41
C ALA A 282 16.00 -23.14 3.54
N LEU A 283 15.47 -21.94 3.27
CA LEU A 283 14.01 -21.70 3.31
C LEU A 283 13.31 -22.37 2.12
N GLU A 284 13.91 -22.32 0.94
CA GLU A 284 13.38 -23.01 -0.24
C GLU A 284 13.34 -24.53 -0.03
N GLU A 285 14.41 -25.12 0.50
CA GLU A 285 14.47 -26.55 0.85
C GLU A 285 13.36 -26.93 1.86
N GLN A 286 13.18 -26.12 2.91
CA GLN A 286 12.13 -26.36 3.91
C GLN A 286 10.72 -26.34 3.29
N MET A 287 10.46 -25.43 2.36
CA MET A 287 9.16 -25.32 1.67
C MET A 287 8.93 -26.46 0.68
N LEU A 288 9.94 -26.79 -0.14
CA LEU A 288 9.76 -27.69 -1.28
C LEU A 288 10.06 -29.16 -0.94
N GLN A 289 11.03 -29.44 -0.05
CA GLN A 289 11.47 -30.80 0.26
C GLN A 289 10.95 -31.31 1.61
N HIS A 290 10.95 -30.45 2.64
CA HIS A 290 10.52 -30.83 3.99
C HIS A 290 9.03 -30.65 4.26
N GLN A 291 8.25 -30.24 3.28
CA GLN A 291 6.79 -30.02 3.37
C GLN A 291 6.38 -29.03 4.48
N HIS A 292 7.26 -28.08 4.80
CA HIS A 292 6.91 -27.04 5.78
C HIS A 292 5.92 -26.06 5.16
N THR A 293 4.78 -25.89 5.78
CA THR A 293 3.84 -24.82 5.48
C THR A 293 4.29 -23.55 6.17
N PHE A 294 4.52 -22.48 5.40
CA PHE A 294 4.82 -21.16 5.93
C PHE A 294 3.60 -20.24 5.82
N ILE A 295 3.34 -19.46 6.87
CA ILE A 295 2.32 -18.42 6.87
C ILE A 295 2.94 -17.10 7.30
N ILE A 296 2.52 -16.01 6.65
CA ILE A 296 2.87 -14.64 7.00
C ILE A 296 1.61 -13.92 7.47
N ILE A 297 1.73 -13.18 8.57
CA ILE A 297 0.66 -12.36 9.09
C ILE A 297 0.90 -10.93 8.64
N TYR A 298 -0.10 -10.35 8.00
CA TYR A 298 -0.13 -8.96 7.61
C TYR A 298 -1.05 -8.16 8.51
N ASP A 299 -0.58 -7.02 9.01
CA ASP A 299 -1.39 -5.95 9.57
C ASP A 299 -1.58 -4.91 8.46
N GLY A 300 -2.73 -4.98 7.78
CA GLY A 300 -2.97 -4.28 6.52
C GLY A 300 -2.09 -4.81 5.39
N ILE A 301 -1.10 -4.04 4.96
CA ILE A 301 -0.12 -4.43 3.93
C ILE A 301 1.27 -4.73 4.51
N LEU A 302 1.47 -4.52 5.81
CA LEU A 302 2.76 -4.70 6.44
C LEU A 302 2.89 -6.12 6.99
N PRO A 303 3.92 -6.89 6.62
CA PRO A 303 4.21 -8.17 7.22
C PRO A 303 4.71 -7.94 8.65
N VAL A 304 4.06 -8.56 9.64
CA VAL A 304 4.31 -8.32 11.07
C VAL A 304 4.72 -9.56 11.83
N ALA A 305 4.45 -10.74 11.29
CA ALA A 305 4.81 -12.02 11.88
C ALA A 305 4.86 -13.12 10.81
N PHE A 306 5.52 -14.24 11.14
CA PHE A 306 5.43 -15.45 10.34
C PHE A 306 5.55 -16.70 11.22
N ALA A 307 5.05 -17.82 10.71
CA ALA A 307 5.26 -19.14 11.30
C ALA A 307 5.53 -20.17 10.23
N SER A 308 6.13 -21.30 10.67
CA SER A 308 6.34 -22.47 9.85
C SER A 308 6.00 -23.71 10.65
N TYR A 309 5.22 -24.61 10.06
CA TYR A 309 4.82 -25.89 10.66
C TYR A 309 4.74 -26.98 9.61
N GLY A 310 4.85 -28.24 10.05
CA GLY A 310 4.81 -29.39 9.14
C GLY A 310 4.54 -30.71 9.88
N PRO A 311 4.25 -31.80 9.15
CA PRO A 311 4.01 -33.10 9.73
C PRO A 311 5.28 -33.63 10.38
N LEU A 312 5.12 -34.28 11.57
CA LEU A 312 6.21 -34.98 12.29
C LEU A 312 6.07 -36.52 12.22
N GLY A 313 4.95 -36.99 11.72
CA GLY A 313 4.58 -38.41 11.70
C GLY A 313 3.61 -38.80 12.83
N ASN A 314 2.96 -39.95 12.68
CA ASN A 314 1.98 -40.48 13.65
C ASN A 314 0.86 -39.51 14.04
N SER A 315 0.36 -38.73 13.08
CA SER A 315 -0.64 -37.67 13.28
C SER A 315 -0.16 -36.49 14.14
N ASN A 316 1.13 -36.39 14.47
CA ASN A 316 1.72 -35.28 15.17
C ASN A 316 2.27 -34.26 14.18
N TRP A 317 2.18 -32.98 14.55
CA TRP A 317 2.70 -31.86 13.77
C TRP A 317 3.71 -31.05 14.59
N LYS A 318 4.68 -30.46 13.92
CA LYS A 318 5.69 -29.61 14.55
C LYS A 318 5.54 -28.16 14.12
N LEU A 319 5.51 -27.25 15.09
CA LEU A 319 5.73 -25.83 14.89
C LEU A 319 7.25 -25.59 14.86
N HIS A 320 7.79 -25.33 13.68
CA HIS A 320 9.22 -25.11 13.50
C HIS A 320 9.63 -23.69 13.82
N LYS A 321 8.78 -22.72 13.46
CA LYS A 321 9.07 -21.29 13.58
C LYS A 321 7.80 -20.52 13.94
N ILE A 322 7.93 -19.53 14.84
CA ILE A 322 6.91 -18.51 15.07
C ILE A 322 7.62 -17.24 15.58
N TYR A 323 7.53 -16.17 14.81
CA TYR A 323 8.19 -14.91 15.11
C TYR A 323 7.25 -13.75 14.83
N ILE A 324 7.25 -12.78 15.74
CA ILE A 324 6.40 -11.60 15.72
C ILE A 324 7.31 -10.40 15.96
N LEU A 325 7.13 -9.33 15.19
CA LEU A 325 7.88 -8.10 15.41
C LEU A 325 7.68 -7.60 16.85
N PRO A 326 8.75 -7.14 17.53
CA PRO A 326 8.67 -6.76 18.95
C PRO A 326 7.62 -5.69 19.28
N ASP A 327 7.41 -4.72 18.39
CA ASP A 327 6.40 -3.67 18.50
C ASP A 327 4.95 -4.18 18.32
N GLN A 328 4.79 -5.44 17.90
CA GLN A 328 3.52 -6.13 17.74
C GLN A 328 3.21 -7.12 18.87
N HIS A 329 4.11 -7.27 19.84
CA HIS A 329 3.87 -8.13 21.00
C HIS A 329 2.69 -7.61 21.85
N GLY A 330 2.00 -8.51 22.53
CA GLY A 330 0.84 -8.18 23.40
C GLY A 330 -0.47 -7.91 22.65
N LYS A 331 -0.46 -7.90 21.31
CA LYS A 331 -1.64 -7.63 20.46
C LYS A 331 -2.43 -8.87 20.05
N GLY A 332 -2.16 -10.03 20.61
CA GLY A 332 -2.90 -11.28 20.34
C GLY A 332 -2.47 -12.04 19.07
N ILE A 333 -1.49 -11.54 18.29
CA ILE A 333 -1.04 -12.16 17.02
C ILE A 333 -0.58 -13.60 17.22
N GLY A 334 0.20 -13.87 18.26
CA GLY A 334 0.70 -15.21 18.53
C GLY A 334 -0.42 -16.22 18.78
N ARG A 335 -1.45 -15.85 19.57
CA ARG A 335 -2.65 -16.69 19.75
C ARG A 335 -3.37 -16.92 18.43
N PHE A 336 -3.60 -15.86 17.67
CA PHE A 336 -4.27 -15.93 16.37
C PHE A 336 -3.55 -16.89 15.39
N MET A 337 -2.21 -16.87 15.36
CA MET A 337 -1.41 -17.80 14.55
C MET A 337 -1.54 -19.23 15.02
N ILE A 338 -1.41 -19.47 16.33
CA ILE A 338 -1.51 -20.83 16.91
C ILE A 338 -2.92 -21.40 16.69
N ASP A 339 -3.96 -20.59 16.90
CA ASP A 339 -5.35 -21.05 16.70
C ASP A 339 -5.59 -21.43 15.23
N HIS A 340 -5.07 -20.63 14.27
CA HIS A 340 -5.15 -20.96 12.85
C HIS A 340 -4.39 -22.26 12.50
N ILE A 341 -3.16 -22.41 13.01
CA ILE A 341 -2.34 -23.60 12.76
C ILE A 341 -3.04 -24.84 13.36
N MET A 342 -3.57 -24.73 14.57
CA MET A 342 -4.31 -25.81 15.22
C MET A 342 -5.54 -26.25 14.40
N GLU A 343 -6.27 -25.30 13.82
CA GLU A 343 -7.42 -25.59 12.97
C GLU A 343 -6.99 -26.25 11.64
N ASP A 344 -5.93 -25.74 10.99
CA ASP A 344 -5.42 -26.34 9.76
C ASP A 344 -4.96 -27.80 9.97
N ILE A 345 -4.20 -28.04 11.03
CA ILE A 345 -3.75 -29.41 11.34
C ILE A 345 -4.92 -30.33 11.75
N ARG A 346 -5.96 -29.81 12.42
CA ARG A 346 -7.17 -30.54 12.73
C ARG A 346 -7.88 -31.01 11.46
N ILE A 347 -8.05 -30.15 10.49
CA ILE A 347 -8.63 -30.44 9.18
C ILE A 347 -7.80 -31.52 8.45
N LYS A 348 -6.49 -31.54 8.63
CA LYS A 348 -5.56 -32.51 8.04
C LYS A 348 -5.43 -33.82 8.87
N GLY A 349 -6.25 -34.02 9.90
CA GLY A 349 -6.26 -35.20 10.73
C GLY A 349 -5.14 -35.29 11.77
N GLY A 350 -4.51 -34.16 12.09
CA GLY A 350 -3.50 -34.08 13.14
C GLY A 350 -4.11 -34.20 14.53
N GLN A 351 -3.36 -34.74 15.48
CA GLN A 351 -3.79 -34.97 16.86
C GLN A 351 -3.06 -34.08 17.88
N SER A 352 -1.84 -33.64 17.56
CA SER A 352 -1.09 -32.73 18.43
C SER A 352 -0.18 -31.80 17.66
N LEU A 353 0.15 -30.67 18.29
CA LEU A 353 1.17 -29.70 17.84
C LEU A 353 2.31 -29.68 18.86
N ILE A 354 3.52 -30.01 18.40
CA ILE A 354 4.75 -30.05 19.18
C ILE A 354 5.62 -28.85 18.79
N LEU A 355 6.37 -28.26 19.72
CA LEU A 355 7.36 -27.25 19.46
C LEU A 355 8.59 -27.40 20.35
N ASN A 356 9.69 -26.83 19.91
CA ASN A 356 10.89 -26.65 20.70
C ASN A 356 11.02 -25.17 21.10
N VAL A 357 11.39 -24.91 22.35
CA VAL A 357 11.65 -23.55 22.85
C VAL A 357 12.87 -23.55 23.75
N ASN A 358 13.81 -22.63 23.50
CA ASN A 358 15.02 -22.54 24.32
C ASN A 358 14.64 -22.36 25.81
N ARG A 359 15.32 -23.09 26.69
CA ARG A 359 15.01 -23.16 28.14
C ARG A 359 15.12 -21.78 28.81
N GLN A 360 15.89 -20.85 28.26
CA GLN A 360 16.02 -19.47 28.78
C GLN A 360 15.04 -18.48 28.10
N ASN A 361 14.30 -18.91 27.06
CA ASN A 361 13.39 -18.05 26.35
C ASN A 361 12.05 -17.88 27.10
N GLN A 362 11.68 -16.65 27.41
CA GLN A 362 10.44 -16.29 28.09
C GLN A 362 9.17 -16.67 27.30
N ALA A 363 9.30 -16.96 25.98
CA ALA A 363 8.20 -17.44 25.16
C ALA A 363 7.57 -18.75 25.71
N ARG A 364 8.29 -19.52 26.54
CA ARG A 364 7.74 -20.68 27.26
C ARG A 364 6.42 -20.34 27.96
N TYR A 365 6.39 -19.25 28.72
CA TYR A 365 5.19 -18.85 29.47
C TYR A 365 3.99 -18.48 28.58
N PHE A 366 4.26 -18.01 27.37
CA PHE A 366 3.22 -17.77 26.37
C PHE A 366 2.61 -19.10 25.90
N TYR A 367 3.43 -20.13 25.62
CA TYR A 367 2.95 -21.43 25.21
C TYR A 367 2.18 -22.14 26.35
N GLU A 368 2.66 -22.09 27.58
CA GLU A 368 1.94 -22.61 28.75
C GLU A 368 0.53 -22.01 28.88
N LYS A 369 0.39 -20.69 28.70
CA LYS A 369 -0.92 -20.00 28.70
C LYS A 369 -1.83 -20.42 27.54
N LEU A 370 -1.28 -20.95 26.47
CA LEU A 370 -2.04 -21.51 25.36
C LEU A 370 -2.37 -22.99 25.53
N GLY A 371 -1.96 -23.60 26.64
CA GLY A 371 -2.24 -25.00 26.97
C GLY A 371 -1.22 -25.99 26.43
N PHE A 372 -0.01 -25.55 26.09
CA PHE A 372 1.11 -26.45 25.83
C PHE A 372 1.71 -26.91 27.15
N ASN A 373 2.11 -28.17 27.20
CA ASN A 373 2.78 -28.78 28.37
C ASN A 373 4.19 -29.21 27.97
N ILE A 374 5.15 -29.09 28.87
CA ILE A 374 6.50 -29.62 28.68
C ILE A 374 6.41 -31.15 28.74
N ILE A 375 6.87 -31.85 27.70
CA ILE A 375 6.90 -33.28 27.57
C ILE A 375 8.33 -33.83 27.58
N GLY A 376 9.35 -33.00 27.46
CA GLY A 376 10.75 -33.39 27.49
C GLY A 376 11.70 -32.23 27.36
N GLU A 377 12.98 -32.55 27.37
CA GLU A 377 14.09 -31.64 27.12
C GLU A 377 14.99 -32.25 26.04
N GLU A 378 15.54 -31.41 25.18
CA GLU A 378 16.49 -31.81 24.13
C GLU A 378 17.70 -30.89 24.11
N ASP A 379 18.89 -31.47 23.97
CA ASP A 379 20.13 -30.73 23.70
C ASP A 379 20.59 -31.17 22.30
N ILE A 380 20.33 -30.31 21.30
CA ILE A 380 20.57 -30.57 19.89
C ILE A 380 21.89 -29.95 19.50
N ASP A 381 22.87 -30.79 19.11
CA ASP A 381 24.10 -30.31 18.47
C ASP A 381 23.78 -29.82 17.06
N ILE A 382 24.04 -28.52 16.81
CA ILE A 382 23.77 -27.86 15.52
C ILE A 382 25.05 -27.63 14.72
N GLY A 383 26.17 -28.20 15.16
CA GLY A 383 27.49 -28.03 14.52
C GLY A 383 28.25 -26.83 15.03
N SER A 384 29.51 -26.73 14.62
CA SER A 384 30.42 -25.64 15.01
C SER A 384 30.60 -25.47 16.52
N GLY A 385 30.25 -26.49 17.34
CA GLY A 385 30.31 -26.46 18.79
C GLY A 385 29.10 -25.75 19.44
N TYR A 386 28.05 -25.47 18.70
CA TYR A 386 26.83 -24.82 19.19
C TYR A 386 25.72 -25.85 19.49
N PHE A 387 24.92 -25.55 20.51
CA PHE A 387 23.80 -26.39 20.93
C PHE A 387 22.51 -25.58 21.01
N MET A 388 21.39 -26.22 20.70
CA MET A 388 20.03 -25.77 21.06
C MET A 388 19.59 -26.56 22.30
N ASN A 389 19.45 -25.86 23.42
CA ASN A 389 19.05 -26.42 24.70
C ASN A 389 17.56 -26.08 24.93
N ASP A 390 16.69 -26.98 24.51
CA ASP A 390 15.26 -26.69 24.37
C ASP A 390 14.40 -27.51 25.35
N TYR A 391 13.26 -26.94 25.74
CA TYR A 391 12.10 -27.72 26.14
C TYR A 391 11.34 -28.18 24.91
N VAL A 392 10.89 -29.43 24.94
CA VAL A 392 9.89 -29.96 24.01
C VAL A 392 8.53 -29.76 24.62
N MET A 393 7.65 -29.02 23.95
CA MET A 393 6.30 -28.74 24.46
C MET A 393 5.26 -29.30 23.48
N GLU A 394 4.16 -29.81 24.01
CA GLU A 394 3.04 -30.41 23.24
C GLU A 394 1.71 -29.79 23.64
N LYS A 395 0.86 -29.53 22.65
CA LYS A 395 -0.56 -29.30 22.85
C LYS A 395 -1.36 -30.25 22.01
N LYS A 396 -2.21 -31.08 22.68
CA LYS A 396 -3.16 -32.00 22.04
C LYS A 396 -4.33 -31.22 21.48
N LEU A 397 -4.78 -31.61 20.28
CA LEU A 397 -6.05 -31.12 19.76
C LEU A 397 -7.16 -31.85 20.54
N GLN A 398 -8.11 -31.10 21.09
CA GLN A 398 -9.30 -31.68 21.70
C GLN A 398 -10.19 -32.24 20.58
N GLU A 399 -10.77 -33.42 20.83
CA GLU A 399 -11.75 -34.04 19.94
C GLU A 399 -12.96 -33.16 19.71
#